data_1375ce5b95a7bfc05da452a8fd79450e
#
_entry.id   1375ce5b95a7bfc05da452a8fd79450e
#
_cell.length_a   1.000
_cell.length_b   1.000
_cell.length_c   1.000
_cell.angle_alpha   90.00
_cell.angle_beta   90.00
_cell.angle_gamma   90.00
#
_symmetry.space_group_name_H-M   'P 1'
#
loop_
_entity.id
_entity.type
_entity.pdbx_description
1 polymer ?
#
loop_
_entity_poly.entity_id
_entity_poly.type
_entity_poly.pdbx_seq_one_letter_code
_entity_poly.pdbx_strand_id
1 'polypeptide(L)'
;MMRSYDMMNAMKNWKHLLLALAMLAPVHAQEAEAPLTADELLADMREMTVSQGNKDVAGRIRKAKLKIPFSLSVRGDTLAFQYKDGSSWKRFDVRIKEKNVDIVQVENGKARVMAPSQYAQTIAGTDVCYEDLSLRFLYWKGGQMVDAGADSRIKGRDCYVVQVPNPNPAVGQFAWVRMWVDKENGTTWQIDGYDKSGKLRKRFSITSVQRLKDGTWFFKQMKLEVRNPQNPNRTIALDYLEMDDLRGKK
;
A
#
# COMPACT_ATOMS: atom_id res chain seq x y z
N MET A 1 -16.40 -61.16 -3.88
CA MET A 1 -17.16 -61.96 -2.93
C MET A 1 -16.20 -62.43 -1.86
N MET A 2 -16.55 -62.32 -0.56
CA MET A 2 -15.80 -62.67 0.68
C MET A 2 -14.82 -61.59 1.13
N ARG A 3 -15.21 -60.81 2.07
CA ARG A 3 -15.48 -60.80 3.54
C ARG A 3 -14.23 -60.37 4.30
N SER A 4 -14.19 -59.20 4.65
CA SER A 4 -14.16 -58.51 5.98
C SER A 4 -14.35 -59.52 7.14
N TYR A 5 -13.55 -59.35 8.17
CA TYR A 5 -13.44 -59.93 9.49
C TYR A 5 -12.13 -60.67 9.67
N ASP A 6 -11.21 -60.04 10.39
CA ASP A 6 -10.32 -60.63 11.37
C ASP A 6 -9.07 -59.76 11.59
N MET A 7 -9.24 -58.63 12.23
CA MET A 7 -8.11 -57.92 12.88
C MET A 7 -8.56 -57.21 14.16
N MET A 8 -9.23 -57.97 14.99
CA MET A 8 -9.63 -57.47 16.31
C MET A 8 -9.49 -58.58 17.36
N ASN A 9 -8.25 -59.07 17.58
CA ASN A 9 -7.91 -59.90 18.75
C ASN A 9 -6.41 -60.21 18.84
N ALA A 10 -5.57 -59.21 18.99
CA ALA A 10 -4.18 -59.44 19.36
C ALA A 10 -3.62 -58.28 20.21
N MET A 11 -4.37 -57.84 21.20
CA MET A 11 -3.86 -56.94 22.24
C MET A 11 -4.36 -57.35 23.61
N LYS A 12 -3.82 -58.46 24.10
CA LYS A 12 -3.83 -58.76 25.54
C LYS A 12 -2.51 -59.41 25.92
N ASN A 13 -1.86 -58.79 26.90
CA ASN A 13 -0.75 -59.29 27.69
C ASN A 13 0.66 -59.00 27.18
N TRP A 14 1.18 -57.83 27.53
CA TRP A 14 2.53 -57.74 28.14
C TRP A 14 2.56 -56.61 29.16
N LYS A 15 2.38 -56.97 30.39
CA LYS A 15 2.76 -56.18 31.57
C LYS A 15 4.20 -56.51 31.93
N HIS A 16 4.95 -55.42 32.32
CA HIS A 16 6.21 -55.42 33.05
C HIS A 16 7.49 -55.69 32.24
N LEU A 17 8.15 -54.58 31.83
CA LEU A 17 9.51 -54.32 32.26
C LEU A 17 9.82 -52.82 32.19
N LEU A 18 10.07 -52.25 33.36
CA LEU A 18 10.60 -50.90 33.58
C LEU A 18 12.01 -50.84 33.02
N LEU A 19 12.28 -49.87 32.11
CA LEU A 19 13.58 -49.24 32.03
C LEU A 19 13.35 -47.77 31.65
N ALA A 20 13.51 -46.89 32.61
CA ALA A 20 13.57 -45.46 32.45
C ALA A 20 14.84 -45.10 31.67
N LEU A 21 14.72 -44.85 30.40
CA LEU A 21 15.73 -44.10 29.63
C LEU A 21 15.13 -42.71 29.35
N ALA A 22 15.54 -41.77 30.19
CA ALA A 22 15.28 -40.35 29.95
C ALA A 22 16.00 -39.95 28.66
N MET A 23 15.30 -40.04 27.52
CA MET A 23 15.73 -39.36 26.32
C MET A 23 15.49 -37.87 26.52
N LEU A 24 16.56 -37.15 26.84
CA LEU A 24 16.66 -35.73 26.62
C LEU A 24 16.46 -35.49 25.10
N ALA A 25 15.21 -35.34 24.68
CA ALA A 25 14.91 -34.75 23.39
C ALA A 25 15.49 -33.35 23.44
N PRO A 26 16.35 -32.96 22.46
CA PRO A 26 16.73 -31.57 22.35
C PRO A 26 15.42 -30.79 22.13
N VAL A 27 15.09 -29.94 23.09
CA VAL A 27 14.10 -28.89 22.90
C VAL A 27 14.71 -28.06 21.79
N HIS A 28 14.27 -28.30 20.55
CA HIS A 28 14.47 -27.32 19.47
C HIS A 28 13.71 -26.10 19.95
N ALA A 29 14.42 -25.17 20.55
CA ALA A 29 13.92 -23.83 20.72
C ALA A 29 13.56 -23.39 19.30
N GLN A 30 12.27 -23.35 19.01
CA GLN A 30 11.77 -22.72 17.80
C GLN A 30 12.26 -21.28 17.93
N GLU A 31 13.30 -20.93 17.17
CA GLU A 31 13.74 -19.53 17.08
C GLU A 31 12.48 -18.75 16.73
N ALA A 32 12.02 -17.96 17.69
CA ALA A 32 10.91 -17.06 17.45
C ALA A 32 11.37 -16.15 16.31
N GLU A 33 10.68 -16.21 15.16
CA GLU A 33 10.94 -15.29 14.05
C GLU A 33 11.00 -13.88 14.61
N ALA A 34 12.08 -13.16 14.27
CA ALA A 34 12.24 -11.79 14.70
C ALA A 34 11.02 -10.97 14.26
N PRO A 35 10.49 -10.11 15.14
CA PRO A 35 9.31 -9.32 14.77
C PRO A 35 9.60 -8.47 13.55
N LEU A 36 8.65 -8.44 12.61
CA LEU A 36 8.71 -7.65 11.37
C LEU A 36 9.05 -6.18 11.70
N THR A 37 10.10 -5.67 11.10
CA THR A 37 10.54 -4.28 11.26
C THR A 37 9.80 -3.35 10.30
N ALA A 38 9.82 -2.05 10.59
CA ALA A 38 9.27 -1.03 9.69
C ALA A 38 10.00 -0.99 8.34
N ASP A 39 11.31 -1.19 8.34
CA ASP A 39 12.12 -1.16 7.12
C ASP A 39 11.84 -2.36 6.21
N GLU A 40 11.63 -3.54 6.76
CA GLU A 40 11.20 -4.75 6.04
C GLU A 40 9.80 -4.54 5.44
N LEU A 41 8.84 -4.09 6.24
CA LEU A 41 7.49 -3.80 5.76
C LEU A 41 7.49 -2.79 4.60
N LEU A 42 8.29 -1.71 4.72
CA LEU A 42 8.43 -0.72 3.66
C LEU A 42 9.15 -1.29 2.42
N ALA A 43 10.09 -2.22 2.59
CA ALA A 43 10.73 -2.91 1.48
C ALA A 43 9.74 -3.77 0.71
N ASP A 44 8.91 -4.55 1.40
CA ASP A 44 7.86 -5.36 0.79
C ASP A 44 6.84 -4.50 0.04
N MET A 45 6.43 -3.36 0.61
CA MET A 45 5.53 -2.42 -0.06
C MET A 45 6.13 -1.83 -1.33
N ARG A 46 7.44 -1.50 -1.32
CA ARG A 46 8.15 -1.04 -2.53
C ARG A 46 8.21 -2.13 -3.58
N GLU A 47 8.56 -3.35 -3.20
CA GLU A 47 8.60 -4.50 -4.10
C GLU A 47 7.23 -4.76 -4.73
N MET A 48 6.17 -4.77 -3.94
CA MET A 48 4.80 -4.90 -4.46
C MET A 48 4.44 -3.80 -5.46
N THR A 49 4.98 -2.59 -5.31
CA THR A 49 4.71 -1.48 -6.24
C THR A 49 5.34 -1.72 -7.61
N VAL A 50 6.55 -2.27 -7.67
CA VAL A 50 7.29 -2.55 -8.92
C VAL A 50 7.04 -3.94 -9.50
N SER A 51 6.79 -4.94 -8.65
CA SER A 51 6.58 -6.34 -9.08
C SER A 51 5.26 -6.59 -9.81
N GLN A 52 4.38 -5.59 -9.88
CA GLN A 52 3.09 -5.70 -10.58
C GLN A 52 3.21 -5.98 -12.09
N GLY A 53 4.42 -6.05 -12.63
CA GLY A 53 4.68 -6.30 -14.05
C GLY A 53 4.24 -5.12 -14.94
N ASN A 54 4.27 -5.32 -16.25
CA ASN A 54 3.80 -4.31 -17.20
C ASN A 54 2.28 -4.23 -17.17
N LYS A 55 1.74 -3.10 -16.73
CA LYS A 55 0.28 -2.88 -16.62
C LYS A 55 -0.11 -1.52 -17.18
N ASP A 56 -1.24 -1.50 -17.87
CA ASP A 56 -1.90 -0.29 -18.30
C ASP A 56 -3.30 -0.28 -17.70
N VAL A 57 -3.57 0.74 -16.89
CA VAL A 57 -4.86 0.95 -16.27
C VAL A 57 -5.36 2.35 -16.60
N ALA A 58 -6.65 2.46 -16.88
CA ALA A 58 -7.31 3.73 -17.09
C ALA A 58 -8.32 3.96 -15.97
N GLY A 59 -8.72 5.22 -15.83
CA GLY A 59 -9.68 5.60 -14.81
C GLY A 59 -9.96 7.09 -14.83
N ARG A 60 -10.43 7.60 -13.71
CA ARG A 60 -10.70 9.04 -13.53
C ARG A 60 -10.42 9.48 -12.10
N ILE A 61 -10.01 10.73 -11.96
CA ILE A 61 -10.05 11.45 -10.70
C ILE A 61 -11.38 12.21 -10.66
N ARG A 62 -12.17 12.01 -9.62
CA ARG A 62 -13.49 12.64 -9.46
C ARG A 62 -13.53 13.53 -8.22
N LYS A 63 -13.90 14.81 -8.43
CA LYS A 63 -14.16 15.79 -7.37
C LYS A 63 -15.51 16.45 -7.63
N ALA A 64 -16.50 16.17 -6.80
CA ALA A 64 -17.87 16.62 -7.03
C ALA A 64 -18.36 16.30 -8.47
N LYS A 65 -18.64 17.30 -9.31
CA LYS A 65 -19.04 17.14 -10.72
C LYS A 65 -17.85 17.03 -11.68
N LEU A 66 -16.64 17.39 -11.24
CA LEU A 66 -15.43 17.32 -12.06
C LEU A 66 -14.99 15.86 -12.21
N LYS A 67 -14.68 15.44 -13.42
CA LYS A 67 -14.17 14.11 -13.76
C LYS A 67 -12.97 14.28 -14.69
N ILE A 68 -11.79 13.96 -14.21
CA ILE A 68 -10.53 14.05 -14.95
C ILE A 68 -10.13 12.65 -15.40
N PRO A 69 -10.21 12.33 -16.70
CA PRO A 69 -9.68 11.08 -17.22
C PRO A 69 -8.20 10.97 -16.93
N PHE A 70 -7.76 9.80 -16.49
CA PHE A 70 -6.34 9.50 -16.33
C PHE A 70 -6.01 8.07 -16.77
N SER A 71 -4.74 7.82 -17.02
CA SER A 71 -4.19 6.48 -17.18
C SER A 71 -2.87 6.34 -16.43
N LEU A 72 -2.59 5.13 -16.01
CA LEU A 72 -1.35 4.73 -15.37
C LEU A 72 -0.75 3.57 -16.16
N SER A 73 0.47 3.73 -16.62
CA SER A 73 1.29 2.68 -17.19
C SER A 73 2.42 2.32 -16.24
N VAL A 74 2.52 1.05 -15.87
CA VAL A 74 3.63 0.52 -15.08
C VAL A 74 4.61 -0.17 -16.02
N ARG A 75 5.89 0.21 -15.97
CA ARG A 75 6.97 -0.38 -16.78
C ARG A 75 8.25 -0.45 -15.94
N GLY A 76 8.50 -1.60 -15.36
CA GLY A 76 9.63 -1.78 -14.45
C GLY A 76 9.58 -0.78 -13.30
N ASP A 77 10.59 0.07 -13.22
CA ASP A 77 10.77 1.11 -12.19
C ASP A 77 10.08 2.44 -12.50
N THR A 78 9.25 2.48 -13.54
CA THR A 78 8.58 3.72 -13.99
C THR A 78 7.07 3.58 -13.95
N LEU A 79 6.41 4.50 -13.22
CA LEU A 79 4.98 4.70 -13.21
C LEU A 79 4.66 5.95 -14.03
N ALA A 80 4.14 5.78 -15.23
CA ALA A 80 3.77 6.89 -16.11
C ALA A 80 2.29 7.24 -15.95
N PHE A 81 2.03 8.44 -15.46
CA PHE A 81 0.68 8.99 -15.32
C PHE A 81 0.37 9.96 -16.45
N GLN A 82 -0.77 9.78 -17.08
CA GLN A 82 -1.34 10.75 -18.01
C GLN A 82 -2.71 11.18 -17.51
N TYR A 83 -3.02 12.44 -17.59
CA TYR A 83 -4.31 12.99 -17.18
C TYR A 83 -4.74 14.13 -18.12
N LYS A 84 -6.05 14.33 -18.21
CA LYS A 84 -6.61 15.40 -19.03
C LYS A 84 -6.72 16.69 -18.22
N ASP A 85 -6.12 17.77 -18.73
CA ASP A 85 -6.21 19.13 -18.16
C ASP A 85 -6.78 20.06 -19.22
N GLY A 86 -8.05 20.46 -19.05
CA GLY A 86 -8.79 21.13 -20.10
C GLY A 86 -8.91 20.28 -21.37
N SER A 87 -8.42 20.79 -22.50
CA SER A 87 -8.37 20.07 -23.78
C SER A 87 -7.11 19.22 -23.97
N SER A 88 -6.08 19.41 -23.15
CA SER A 88 -4.74 18.83 -23.35
C SER A 88 -4.52 17.63 -22.43
N TRP A 89 -3.75 16.65 -22.95
CA TRP A 89 -3.20 15.59 -22.12
C TRP A 89 -1.86 16.04 -21.54
N LYS A 90 -1.71 15.89 -20.23
CA LYS A 90 -0.47 16.11 -19.49
C LYS A 90 0.10 14.78 -19.04
N ARG A 91 1.42 14.70 -18.91
CA ARG A 91 2.10 13.50 -18.45
C ARG A 91 3.16 13.84 -17.41
N PHE A 92 3.25 12.98 -16.40
CA PHE A 92 4.42 12.88 -15.53
C PHE A 92 4.75 11.42 -15.26
N ASP A 93 6.02 11.18 -15.07
CA ASP A 93 6.55 9.86 -14.72
C ASP A 93 7.07 9.91 -13.30
N VAL A 94 6.77 8.87 -12.54
CA VAL A 94 7.38 8.58 -11.25
C VAL A 94 8.47 7.54 -11.51
N ARG A 95 9.73 7.95 -11.42
CA ARG A 95 10.88 7.07 -11.64
C ARG A 95 11.42 6.61 -10.32
N ILE A 96 11.27 5.33 -10.07
CA ILE A 96 11.69 4.67 -8.84
C ILE A 96 13.19 4.38 -8.95
N LYS A 97 13.94 4.78 -7.95
CA LYS A 97 15.36 4.49 -7.79
C LYS A 97 15.56 3.68 -6.51
N GLU A 98 16.70 3.08 -6.36
CA GLU A 98 17.03 2.25 -5.18
C GLU A 98 16.69 2.93 -3.84
N LYS A 99 16.94 4.25 -3.71
CA LYS A 99 16.80 4.99 -2.44
C LYS A 99 15.87 6.20 -2.49
N ASN A 100 15.28 6.50 -3.63
CA ASN A 100 14.42 7.66 -3.80
C ASN A 100 13.51 7.54 -5.02
N VAL A 101 12.67 8.53 -5.21
CA VAL A 101 11.76 8.65 -6.34
C VAL A 101 11.91 10.04 -6.96
N ASP A 102 12.10 10.07 -8.28
CA ASP A 102 12.01 11.31 -9.05
C ASP A 102 10.62 11.44 -9.66
N ILE A 103 10.04 12.63 -9.55
CA ILE A 103 8.85 13.01 -10.32
C ILE A 103 9.32 13.77 -11.53
N VAL A 104 9.01 13.29 -12.72
CA VAL A 104 9.50 13.82 -13.99
C VAL A 104 8.32 14.27 -14.83
N GLN A 105 8.22 15.57 -15.08
CA GLN A 105 7.23 16.11 -15.99
C GLN A 105 7.66 15.85 -17.45
N VAL A 106 6.71 15.43 -18.29
CA VAL A 106 6.97 15.15 -19.70
C VAL A 106 6.08 16.05 -20.55
N GLU A 107 6.70 17.00 -21.27
CA GLU A 107 6.01 17.94 -22.15
C GLU A 107 6.67 17.95 -23.55
N ASN A 108 5.89 17.77 -24.59
CA ASN A 108 6.38 17.78 -25.99
C ASN A 108 7.58 16.82 -26.20
N GLY A 109 7.51 15.64 -25.56
CA GLY A 109 8.58 14.62 -25.62
C GLY A 109 9.83 14.95 -24.80
N LYS A 110 9.88 16.11 -24.14
CA LYS A 110 10.99 16.48 -23.25
C LYS A 110 10.67 16.15 -21.81
N ALA A 111 11.59 15.46 -21.15
CA ALA A 111 11.47 15.07 -19.75
C ALA A 111 12.28 16.02 -18.85
N ARG A 112 11.67 16.54 -17.79
CA ARG A 112 12.31 17.40 -16.79
C ARG A 112 11.97 16.94 -15.39
N VAL A 113 12.98 16.74 -14.55
CA VAL A 113 12.77 16.46 -13.13
C VAL A 113 12.05 17.65 -12.50
N MET A 114 10.97 17.37 -11.81
CA MET A 114 10.13 18.35 -11.13
C MET A 114 10.87 18.92 -9.91
N ALA A 115 10.83 20.23 -9.74
CA ALA A 115 11.38 20.85 -8.54
C ALA A 115 10.56 20.42 -7.30
N PRO A 116 11.20 20.18 -6.14
CA PRO A 116 10.51 19.78 -4.93
C PRO A 116 9.36 20.70 -4.49
N SER A 117 9.48 22.01 -4.77
CA SER A 117 8.42 23.00 -4.51
C SER A 117 7.14 22.77 -5.32
N GLN A 118 7.19 21.96 -6.37
CA GLN A 118 6.06 21.65 -7.23
C GLN A 118 5.32 20.36 -6.82
N TYR A 119 5.87 19.56 -5.90
CA TYR A 119 5.28 18.27 -5.51
C TYR A 119 3.86 18.40 -4.94
N ALA A 120 3.59 19.50 -4.25
CA ALA A 120 2.28 19.81 -3.66
C ALA A 120 1.29 20.44 -4.66
N GLN A 121 1.70 20.70 -5.91
CA GLN A 121 0.78 21.22 -6.93
C GLN A 121 -0.30 20.20 -7.26
N THR A 122 -1.53 20.66 -7.30
CA THR A 122 -2.71 19.84 -7.56
C THR A 122 -2.90 19.59 -9.07
N ILE A 123 -3.56 18.48 -9.38
CA ILE A 123 -3.77 17.98 -10.73
C ILE A 123 -5.15 18.45 -11.21
N ALA A 124 -5.19 19.25 -12.27
CA ALA A 124 -6.39 19.61 -13.05
C ALA A 124 -7.59 20.05 -12.16
N GLY A 125 -7.34 20.87 -11.12
CA GLY A 125 -8.39 21.42 -10.25
C GLY A 125 -8.94 20.45 -9.19
N THR A 126 -8.37 19.25 -9.08
CA THR A 126 -8.63 18.31 -7.99
C THR A 126 -7.82 18.64 -6.73
N ASP A 127 -7.99 17.88 -5.65
CA ASP A 127 -7.13 17.99 -4.45
C ASP A 127 -6.00 16.95 -4.46
N VAL A 128 -5.97 16.09 -5.47
CA VAL A 128 -4.86 15.16 -5.73
C VAL A 128 -3.67 15.94 -6.26
N CYS A 129 -2.48 15.70 -5.73
CA CYS A 129 -1.26 16.33 -6.20
C CYS A 129 -0.22 15.31 -6.68
N TYR A 130 0.88 15.78 -7.24
CA TYR A 130 1.96 14.91 -7.73
C TYR A 130 2.56 14.06 -6.62
N GLU A 131 2.75 14.61 -5.42
CA GLU A 131 3.27 13.87 -4.27
C GLU A 131 2.35 12.71 -3.88
N ASP A 132 1.03 12.92 -3.93
CA ASP A 132 0.04 11.90 -3.55
C ASP A 132 0.15 10.64 -4.43
N LEU A 133 0.43 10.82 -5.72
CA LEU A 133 0.53 9.72 -6.69
C LEU A 133 1.94 9.11 -6.78
N SER A 134 2.95 9.82 -6.28
CA SER A 134 4.34 9.38 -6.37
C SER A 134 4.72 8.31 -5.37
N LEU A 135 3.94 8.15 -4.28
CA LEU A 135 4.23 7.25 -3.16
C LEU A 135 5.65 7.42 -2.60
N ARG A 136 6.25 8.62 -2.75
CA ARG A 136 7.64 8.89 -2.37
C ARG A 136 7.92 8.63 -0.88
N PHE A 137 6.90 8.68 -0.04
CA PHE A 137 7.02 8.38 1.39
C PHE A 137 7.42 6.93 1.68
N LEU A 138 7.22 6.00 0.76
CA LEU A 138 7.73 4.64 0.90
C LEU A 138 9.28 4.57 0.91
N TYR A 139 9.94 5.62 0.42
CA TYR A 139 11.40 5.74 0.31
C TYR A 139 12.00 6.64 1.40
N TRP A 140 11.18 7.19 2.29
CA TRP A 140 11.68 7.92 3.45
C TRP A 140 12.29 6.96 4.46
N LYS A 141 13.33 7.42 5.16
CA LYS A 141 14.03 6.62 6.17
C LYS A 141 13.46 6.88 7.57
N GLY A 142 13.77 5.96 8.49
CA GLY A 142 13.39 6.09 9.90
C GLY A 142 11.94 5.71 10.17
N GLY A 143 11.40 4.79 9.37
CA GLY A 143 10.11 4.18 9.63
C GLY A 143 10.07 3.51 11.01
N GLN A 144 8.93 3.61 11.69
CA GLN A 144 8.70 2.99 12.99
C GLN A 144 7.36 2.25 12.99
N MET A 145 7.36 1.03 13.52
CA MET A 145 6.11 0.32 13.81
C MET A 145 5.42 1.03 14.97
N VAL A 146 4.10 1.22 14.85
CA VAL A 146 3.28 1.91 15.85
C VAL A 146 2.28 0.91 16.41
N ASP A 147 2.26 0.78 17.73
CA ASP A 147 1.15 0.11 18.41
C ASP A 147 -0.06 1.06 18.41
N ALA A 148 -1.01 0.80 17.54
CA ALA A 148 -2.23 1.59 17.41
C ALA A 148 -3.43 0.98 18.17
N GLY A 149 -3.22 -0.11 18.90
CA GLY A 149 -4.27 -0.79 19.65
C GLY A 149 -5.50 -1.07 18.79
N ALA A 150 -6.69 -0.62 19.23
CA ALA A 150 -7.93 -0.78 18.48
C ALA A 150 -7.92 -0.09 17.11
N ASP A 151 -7.14 0.99 16.95
CA ASP A 151 -7.01 1.73 15.69
C ASP A 151 -6.13 1.00 14.66
N SER A 152 -5.54 -0.17 15.01
CA SER A 152 -4.83 -1.03 14.06
C SER A 152 -5.75 -1.78 13.10
N ARG A 153 -7.08 -1.73 13.29
CA ARG A 153 -8.03 -2.44 12.43
C ARG A 153 -8.72 -1.51 11.45
N ILE A 154 -8.64 -1.84 10.16
CA ILE A 154 -9.35 -1.12 9.09
C ILE A 154 -10.31 -2.08 8.40
N LYS A 155 -11.61 -1.74 8.38
CA LYS A 155 -12.68 -2.56 7.77
C LYS A 155 -12.70 -4.01 8.27
N GLY A 156 -12.41 -4.21 9.56
CA GLY A 156 -12.38 -5.53 10.18
C GLY A 156 -11.09 -6.32 9.94
N ARG A 157 -10.10 -5.75 9.26
CA ARG A 157 -8.81 -6.37 8.98
C ARG A 157 -7.75 -5.87 9.93
N ASP A 158 -6.95 -6.79 10.45
CA ASP A 158 -5.81 -6.46 11.31
C ASP A 158 -4.65 -5.94 10.45
N CYS A 159 -4.12 -4.79 10.82
CA CYS A 159 -3.07 -4.12 10.07
C CYS A 159 -1.81 -3.94 10.92
N TYR A 160 -0.66 -4.03 10.27
CA TYR A 160 0.53 -3.35 10.74
C TYR A 160 0.33 -1.85 10.57
N VAL A 161 0.78 -1.07 11.54
CA VAL A 161 0.74 0.38 11.44
C VAL A 161 2.17 0.90 11.45
N VAL A 162 2.57 1.54 10.36
CA VAL A 162 3.91 2.10 10.22
C VAL A 162 3.84 3.61 10.05
N GLN A 163 4.69 4.32 10.79
CA GLN A 163 4.84 5.77 10.68
C GLN A 163 6.21 6.10 10.10
N VAL A 164 6.23 6.98 9.08
CA VAL A 164 7.46 7.33 8.37
C VAL A 164 7.63 8.84 8.36
N PRO A 165 8.72 9.37 8.97
CA PRO A 165 9.00 10.79 8.96
C PRO A 165 9.52 11.25 7.60
N ASN A 166 9.14 12.45 7.17
CA ASN A 166 9.74 13.09 6.00
C ASN A 166 11.15 13.58 6.36
N PRO A 167 12.20 13.10 5.69
CA PRO A 167 13.58 13.52 5.98
C PRO A 167 13.82 15.01 5.70
N ASN A 168 12.96 15.63 4.88
CA ASN A 168 12.98 17.08 4.63
C ASN A 168 11.54 17.63 4.66
N PRO A 169 11.01 17.97 5.85
CA PRO A 169 9.63 18.46 5.99
C PRO A 169 9.36 19.82 5.30
N ALA A 170 10.39 20.49 4.76
CA ALA A 170 10.21 21.68 3.93
C ALA A 170 9.78 21.34 2.50
N VAL A 171 9.89 20.06 2.11
CA VAL A 171 9.56 19.57 0.78
C VAL A 171 8.29 18.72 0.81
N GLY A 172 7.33 19.07 -0.04
CA GLY A 172 6.04 18.39 -0.13
C GLY A 172 5.02 18.90 0.88
N GLN A 173 3.98 18.10 1.13
CA GLN A 173 2.84 18.48 1.97
C GLN A 173 2.96 17.94 3.39
N PHE A 174 3.65 16.80 3.56
CA PHE A 174 3.63 16.04 4.80
C PHE A 174 4.96 16.12 5.54
N ALA A 175 4.89 16.31 6.85
CA ALA A 175 6.02 16.15 7.74
C ALA A 175 6.26 14.67 8.09
N TRP A 176 5.21 13.86 8.08
CA TRP A 176 5.25 12.41 8.24
C TRP A 176 3.96 11.78 7.72
N VAL A 177 4.00 10.49 7.46
CA VAL A 177 2.83 9.71 7.07
C VAL A 177 2.66 8.51 7.98
N ARG A 178 1.42 8.03 8.12
CA ARG A 178 1.09 6.77 8.78
C ARG A 178 0.32 5.89 7.82
N MET A 179 0.68 4.62 7.76
CA MET A 179 0.09 3.65 6.83
C MET A 179 -0.42 2.43 7.59
N TRP A 180 -1.58 1.93 7.17
CA TRP A 180 -2.20 0.69 7.66
C TRP A 180 -2.08 -0.37 6.59
N VAL A 181 -1.29 -1.38 6.85
CA VAL A 181 -0.94 -2.47 5.94
C VAL A 181 -1.53 -3.78 6.47
N ASP A 182 -2.39 -4.39 5.69
CA ASP A 182 -3.06 -5.65 6.03
C ASP A 182 -2.04 -6.74 6.36
N LYS A 183 -2.17 -7.38 7.53
CA LYS A 183 -1.25 -8.43 7.98
C LYS A 183 -1.34 -9.71 7.14
N GLU A 184 -2.49 -9.96 6.52
CA GLU A 184 -2.75 -11.18 5.77
C GLU A 184 -2.19 -11.12 4.34
N ASN A 185 -2.30 -9.95 3.68
CA ASN A 185 -2.02 -9.86 2.25
C ASN A 185 -1.20 -8.62 1.83
N GLY A 186 -0.71 -7.81 2.77
CA GLY A 186 0.14 -6.65 2.49
C GLY A 186 -0.57 -5.45 1.85
N THR A 187 -1.90 -5.49 1.66
CA THR A 187 -2.63 -4.36 1.07
C THR A 187 -2.61 -3.15 1.99
N THR A 188 -2.22 -1.99 1.47
CA THR A 188 -2.33 -0.73 2.21
C THR A 188 -3.75 -0.20 2.14
N TRP A 189 -4.49 -0.29 3.25
CA TRP A 189 -5.89 0.14 3.30
C TRP A 189 -6.07 1.63 3.55
N GLN A 190 -5.16 2.24 4.28
CA GLN A 190 -5.21 3.67 4.62
C GLN A 190 -3.83 4.27 4.70
N ILE A 191 -3.74 5.53 4.28
CA ILE A 191 -2.56 6.38 4.43
C ILE A 191 -3.03 7.73 4.96
N ASP A 192 -2.44 8.17 6.06
CA ASP A 192 -2.69 9.46 6.68
C ASP A 192 -1.45 10.34 6.57
N GLY A 193 -1.59 11.51 5.98
CA GLY A 193 -0.52 12.50 5.88
C GLY A 193 -0.70 13.65 6.86
N TYR A 194 0.35 13.94 7.61
CA TYR A 194 0.34 14.90 8.71
C TYR A 194 1.29 16.08 8.45
N ASP A 195 0.90 17.26 8.89
CA ASP A 195 1.75 18.45 8.82
C ASP A 195 2.76 18.54 9.98
N LYS A 196 3.59 19.59 9.98
CA LYS A 196 4.61 19.84 11.02
C LYS A 196 4.03 20.06 12.43
N SER A 197 2.76 20.43 12.54
CA SER A 197 2.06 20.57 13.82
C SER A 197 1.40 19.27 14.29
N GLY A 198 1.59 18.17 13.57
CA GLY A 198 1.00 16.87 13.87
C GLY A 198 -0.48 16.76 13.51
N LYS A 199 -1.01 17.71 12.74
CA LYS A 199 -2.42 17.70 12.31
C LYS A 199 -2.58 16.87 11.03
N LEU A 200 -3.59 16.00 11.01
CA LEU A 200 -3.97 15.27 9.82
C LEU A 200 -4.43 16.23 8.72
N ARG A 201 -3.79 16.15 7.57
CA ARG A 201 -4.04 17.00 6.38
C ARG A 201 -4.80 16.27 5.29
N LYS A 202 -4.40 15.04 5.01
CA LYS A 202 -5.03 14.19 4.02
C LYS A 202 -5.15 12.76 4.53
N ARG A 203 -6.24 12.09 4.14
CA ARG A 203 -6.44 10.66 4.34
C ARG A 203 -6.78 10.01 3.02
N PHE A 204 -6.02 8.99 2.67
CA PHE A 204 -6.30 8.09 1.55
C PHE A 204 -6.87 6.80 2.11
N SER A 205 -7.95 6.31 1.52
CA SER A 205 -8.58 5.06 1.93
C SER A 205 -8.97 4.25 0.70
N ILE A 206 -8.51 3.01 0.59
CA ILE A 206 -9.01 2.09 -0.43
C ILE A 206 -10.44 1.71 -0.04
N THR A 207 -11.41 2.07 -0.89
CA THR A 207 -12.83 1.81 -0.65
C THR A 207 -13.31 0.53 -1.33
N SER A 208 -12.70 0.16 -2.46
CA SER A 208 -12.96 -1.10 -3.15
C SER A 208 -11.73 -1.59 -3.91
N VAL A 209 -11.67 -2.91 -4.10
CA VAL A 209 -10.63 -3.61 -4.84
C VAL A 209 -11.23 -4.44 -5.97
N GLN A 210 -10.42 -4.80 -6.96
CA GLN A 210 -10.78 -5.69 -8.04
C GLN A 210 -9.65 -6.69 -8.28
N ARG A 211 -10.00 -7.88 -8.75
CA ARG A 211 -9.02 -8.89 -9.15
C ARG A 211 -8.75 -8.78 -10.64
N LEU A 212 -7.48 -8.69 -11.01
CA LEU A 212 -7.05 -8.64 -12.41
C LEU A 212 -7.07 -10.05 -13.02
N LYS A 213 -6.93 -10.15 -14.37
CA LYS A 213 -6.92 -11.43 -15.08
C LYS A 213 -5.75 -12.35 -14.68
N ASP A 214 -4.62 -11.77 -14.28
CA ASP A 214 -3.44 -12.48 -13.78
C ASP A 214 -3.59 -12.94 -12.32
N GLY A 215 -4.77 -12.72 -11.71
CA GLY A 215 -5.04 -13.04 -10.32
C GLY A 215 -4.60 -11.99 -9.30
N THR A 216 -3.86 -10.96 -9.71
CA THR A 216 -3.40 -9.87 -8.84
C THR A 216 -4.57 -9.02 -8.34
N TRP A 217 -4.53 -8.62 -7.08
CA TRP A 217 -5.46 -7.64 -6.53
C TRP A 217 -4.99 -6.22 -6.84
N PHE A 218 -5.93 -5.37 -7.25
CA PHE A 218 -5.69 -3.96 -7.52
C PHE A 218 -6.82 -3.12 -6.92
N PHE A 219 -6.54 -1.88 -6.51
CA PHE A 219 -7.62 -1.02 -6.04
C PHE A 219 -8.56 -0.65 -7.20
N LYS A 220 -9.85 -0.68 -6.94
CA LYS A 220 -10.88 -0.20 -7.88
C LYS A 220 -11.25 1.24 -7.59
N GLN A 221 -11.29 1.59 -6.30
CA GLN A 221 -11.55 2.96 -5.87
C GLN A 221 -10.75 3.29 -4.62
N MET A 222 -10.14 4.47 -4.63
CA MET A 222 -9.49 5.10 -3.50
C MET A 222 -10.17 6.44 -3.23
N LYS A 223 -10.47 6.73 -1.98
CA LYS A 223 -11.02 7.99 -1.49
C LYS A 223 -9.88 8.84 -0.94
N LEU A 224 -9.81 10.11 -1.33
CA LEU A 224 -8.95 11.13 -0.74
C LEU A 224 -9.81 12.14 0.01
N GLU A 225 -9.56 12.30 1.30
CA GLU A 225 -10.18 13.29 2.17
C GLU A 225 -9.16 14.37 2.53
N VAL A 226 -9.49 15.63 2.25
CA VAL A 226 -8.72 16.77 2.73
C VAL A 226 -9.32 17.25 4.04
N ARG A 227 -8.48 17.40 5.05
CA ARG A 227 -8.88 17.77 6.41
C ARG A 227 -8.77 19.27 6.66
N ASN A 228 -9.70 19.81 7.45
CA ASN A 228 -9.66 21.21 7.85
C ASN A 228 -8.43 21.45 8.76
N PRO A 229 -7.57 22.45 8.45
CA PRO A 229 -6.40 22.77 9.26
C PRO A 229 -6.70 23.16 10.71
N GLN A 230 -7.86 23.79 10.95
CA GLN A 230 -8.29 24.21 12.27
C GLN A 230 -9.02 23.09 13.02
N ASN A 231 -9.67 22.17 12.30
CA ASN A 231 -10.38 21.02 12.87
C ASN A 231 -10.09 19.77 12.06
N PRO A 232 -9.03 18.98 12.38
CA PRO A 232 -8.62 17.81 11.61
C PRO A 232 -9.69 16.69 11.52
N ASN A 233 -10.71 16.71 12.38
CA ASN A 233 -11.81 15.76 12.31
C ASN A 233 -12.85 16.13 11.23
N ARG A 234 -12.78 17.34 10.67
CA ARG A 234 -13.70 17.80 9.61
C ARG A 234 -13.05 17.66 8.24
N THR A 235 -13.71 16.92 7.36
CA THR A 235 -13.37 16.88 5.93
C THR A 235 -13.91 18.11 5.22
N ILE A 236 -13.06 18.77 4.42
CA ILE A 236 -13.42 19.99 3.66
C ILE A 236 -13.44 19.75 2.16
N ALA A 237 -12.78 18.71 1.68
CA ALA A 237 -12.83 18.30 0.30
C ALA A 237 -12.72 16.77 0.18
N LEU A 238 -13.27 16.23 -0.91
CA LEU A 238 -13.38 14.81 -1.14
C LEU A 238 -13.18 14.49 -2.61
N ASP A 239 -12.11 13.76 -2.90
CA ASP A 239 -11.80 13.24 -4.22
C ASP A 239 -11.83 11.72 -4.24
N TYR A 240 -11.96 11.15 -5.43
CA TYR A 240 -11.90 9.72 -5.65
C TYR A 240 -10.98 9.42 -6.85
N LEU A 241 -10.08 8.48 -6.69
CA LEU A 241 -9.40 7.82 -7.79
C LEU A 241 -10.21 6.55 -8.11
N GLU A 242 -10.78 6.49 -9.29
CA GLU A 242 -11.64 5.40 -9.74
C GLU A 242 -10.99 4.73 -10.95
N MET A 243 -10.65 3.45 -10.83
CA MET A 243 -10.12 2.66 -11.93
C MET A 243 -11.27 2.04 -12.73
N ASP A 244 -11.10 1.98 -14.03
CA ASP A 244 -12.02 1.26 -14.92
C ASP A 244 -12.05 -0.22 -14.56
N ASP A 245 -13.14 -0.90 -14.92
CA ASP A 245 -13.25 -2.34 -14.72
C ASP A 245 -12.28 -3.06 -15.66
N LEU A 246 -11.28 -3.73 -15.09
CA LEU A 246 -10.23 -4.43 -15.82
C LEU A 246 -10.60 -5.90 -16.12
N ARG A 247 -11.77 -6.37 -15.63
CA ARG A 247 -12.26 -7.76 -15.84
C ARG A 247 -12.88 -7.98 -17.20
N GLY A 248 -13.32 -6.93 -17.91
CA GLY A 248 -14.24 -7.00 -19.03
C GLY A 248 -13.79 -6.44 -20.38
N LYS A 249 -12.59 -5.94 -20.55
CA LYS A 249 -12.11 -5.58 -21.90
C LYS A 249 -11.55 -6.82 -22.60
N LYS A 250 -12.41 -7.46 -23.42
CA LYS A 250 -12.02 -8.40 -24.46
C LYS A 250 -11.31 -7.67 -25.57
#